data_f26d24bf209544079bab8770eecc1f9b
#
_entry.id   f26d24bf209544079bab8770eecc1f9b
#
_cell.length_a   1.000
_cell.length_b   1.000
_cell.length_c   1.000
_cell.angle_alpha   90.00
_cell.angle_beta   90.00
_cell.angle_gamma   90.00
#
_symmetry.space_group_name_H-M   'P 1'
#
loop_
_entity.id
_entity.type
_entity.pdbx_description
1 polymer ?
#
loop_
_entity_poly.entity_id
_entity_poly.type
_entity_poly.pdbx_seq_one_letter_code
_entity_poly.pdbx_strand_id
1 'polypeptide(L)'
;MKYYDNDFLIGQYPKGYPLSLLNTIYHYPRKDVSGKWQPGAIDLIIKDCNTGEKFLETIVDPSYEYYMLLDGQEIPNYTLEYAMKDDCKCIIVPYQQLQKDIAERLGLLNKFYDNIRNGNRLGNRTMCNYDPRVLMSDMDIEDNIRFQFSHTYENGYTKPTKSFLDIEADIIDCEGDFVSLGECPINAVSFIDDQSLVVHSFLLRNDKNPLIEKFEKETHTPALHNKLKSFLINAVGGPDQARKYKVDKMTVQFHFYDEKDEITMLKHLFNYINNIKPDIVLAWNMAFDIPYIIQRIINLGYNPKGIMCSPDFKYKEVKYMIDERNQFKYEERNDFAKISSYSVYLDQMIHFASRRKGQKAIANYRLDYIGEITCGVKKLDYSHITNKLADLPYKDYETFVFYNIMDTIVQYCIEFKVNDIDSAYNNVLLDNTRWSKIYRQTVYLKNRAAKSYYNYGMFIGNSTNQNNPEVN
;
A
#
# COMPACT_ATOMS: atom_id res chain seq x y z
N MET A 1 -20.23 -7.67 31.75
CA MET A 1 -19.36 -6.97 30.81
C MET A 1 -20.07 -6.91 29.48
N LYS A 2 -20.23 -5.74 28.85
CA LYS A 2 -20.75 -5.67 27.49
C LYS A 2 -19.60 -6.11 26.58
N TYR A 3 -19.77 -7.24 25.93
CA TYR A 3 -18.88 -7.67 24.87
C TYR A 3 -19.14 -6.78 23.64
N TYR A 4 -18.11 -6.14 23.13
CA TYR A 4 -18.18 -5.36 21.90
C TYR A 4 -17.89 -6.33 20.76
N ASP A 5 -18.92 -6.63 19.98
CA ASP A 5 -18.75 -7.27 18.69
C ASP A 5 -18.40 -6.18 17.67
N ASN A 6 -17.49 -6.47 16.74
CA ASN A 6 -17.27 -5.60 15.60
C ASN A 6 -18.40 -5.88 14.62
N ASP A 7 -19.50 -5.13 14.76
CA ASP A 7 -20.61 -5.21 13.80
C ASP A 7 -20.18 -4.56 12.49
N PHE A 8 -19.59 -5.36 11.60
CA PHE A 8 -19.24 -4.91 10.25
C PHE A 8 -20.52 -4.65 9.44
N LEU A 9 -20.67 -3.44 8.91
CA LEU A 9 -21.72 -3.10 7.95
C LEU A 9 -23.14 -3.52 8.41
N ILE A 10 -23.50 -3.14 9.61
CA ILE A 10 -24.78 -3.49 10.24
C ILE A 10 -25.94 -3.21 9.28
N GLY A 11 -26.66 -4.26 8.91
CA GLY A 11 -27.92 -4.19 8.15
C GLY A 11 -27.81 -3.90 6.67
N GLN A 12 -26.61 -3.73 6.10
CA GLN A 12 -26.44 -3.46 4.68
C GLN A 12 -26.25 -4.73 3.84
N TYR A 13 -25.47 -5.70 4.37
CA TYR A 13 -25.14 -6.90 3.62
C TYR A 13 -25.40 -8.16 4.46
N PRO A 14 -25.99 -9.21 3.86
CA PRO A 14 -26.21 -10.46 4.56
C PRO A 14 -24.89 -11.20 4.78
N LYS A 15 -24.85 -12.07 5.81
CA LYS A 15 -23.72 -12.96 6.04
C LYS A 15 -23.40 -13.80 4.78
N GLY A 16 -22.11 -13.91 4.43
CA GLY A 16 -21.67 -14.63 3.23
C GLY A 16 -21.77 -13.82 1.92
N TYR A 17 -22.17 -12.54 1.99
CA TYR A 17 -22.15 -11.68 0.80
C TYR A 17 -20.71 -11.47 0.31
N PRO A 18 -20.46 -11.44 -1.02
CA PRO A 18 -19.11 -11.36 -1.58
C PRO A 18 -18.53 -9.95 -1.48
N LEU A 19 -17.90 -9.69 -0.34
CA LEU A 19 -17.16 -8.46 -0.09
C LEU A 19 -15.65 -8.75 -0.05
N SER A 20 -14.85 -7.80 -0.50
CA SER A 20 -13.38 -7.83 -0.36
C SER A 20 -12.92 -6.77 0.63
N LEU A 21 -12.23 -7.16 1.69
CA LEU A 21 -11.54 -6.22 2.57
C LEU A 21 -10.20 -5.85 1.95
N LEU A 22 -10.18 -4.78 1.16
CA LEU A 22 -9.01 -4.34 0.40
C LEU A 22 -7.87 -3.90 1.29
N ASN A 23 -8.16 -3.02 2.24
CA ASN A 23 -7.13 -2.46 3.11
C ASN A 23 -7.68 -2.21 4.51
N THR A 24 -6.76 -2.16 5.46
CA THR A 24 -7.02 -1.79 6.87
C THR A 24 -5.99 -0.77 7.28
N ILE A 25 -6.41 0.27 8.01
CA ILE A 25 -5.52 1.32 8.51
C ILE A 25 -5.82 1.53 10.00
N TYR A 26 -4.95 1.01 10.87
CA TYR A 26 -5.11 1.23 12.30
C TYR A 26 -4.52 2.56 12.74
N HIS A 27 -5.32 3.33 13.48
CA HIS A 27 -4.98 4.60 14.09
C HIS A 27 -4.80 4.42 15.60
N TYR A 28 -3.58 4.62 16.08
CA TYR A 28 -3.28 4.47 17.49
C TYR A 28 -4.02 5.51 18.36
N PRO A 29 -4.33 5.16 19.63
CA PRO A 29 -4.86 6.12 20.58
C PRO A 29 -3.98 7.35 20.66
N ARG A 30 -4.59 8.52 20.72
CA ARG A 30 -3.87 9.80 20.75
C ARG A 30 -4.63 10.83 21.59
N LYS A 31 -3.92 11.82 22.09
CA LYS A 31 -4.55 13.01 22.68
C LYS A 31 -5.06 13.91 21.57
N ASP A 32 -6.26 14.44 21.74
CA ASP A 32 -6.79 15.52 20.91
C ASP A 32 -6.17 16.87 21.29
N VAL A 33 -6.60 17.92 20.60
CA VAL A 33 -6.12 19.30 20.83
C VAL A 33 -6.43 19.83 22.24
N SER A 34 -7.42 19.23 22.94
CA SER A 34 -7.77 19.56 24.33
C SER A 34 -6.98 18.74 25.35
N GLY A 35 -6.09 17.83 24.89
CA GLY A 35 -5.34 16.91 25.74
C GLY A 35 -6.10 15.67 26.19
N LYS A 36 -7.37 15.49 25.77
CA LYS A 36 -8.18 14.34 26.09
C LYS A 36 -7.79 13.14 25.21
N TRP A 37 -7.63 11.98 25.85
CA TRP A 37 -7.37 10.74 25.14
C TRP A 37 -8.55 10.34 24.25
N GLN A 38 -8.25 10.09 22.97
CA GLN A 38 -9.16 9.48 22.02
C GLN A 38 -8.78 8.00 21.88
N PRO A 39 -9.75 7.08 21.80
CA PRO A 39 -9.49 5.67 21.55
C PRO A 39 -8.83 5.45 20.20
N GLY A 40 -8.24 4.28 20.01
CA GLY A 40 -7.80 3.85 18.69
C GLY A 40 -8.99 3.67 17.75
N ALA A 41 -8.73 3.70 16.46
CA ALA A 41 -9.73 3.42 15.45
C ALA A 41 -9.10 2.59 14.33
N ILE A 42 -9.92 1.88 13.57
CA ILE A 42 -9.49 1.19 12.36
C ILE A 42 -10.40 1.57 11.20
N ASP A 43 -9.80 2.00 10.11
CA ASP A 43 -10.48 2.21 8.85
C ASP A 43 -10.42 0.93 8.01
N LEU A 44 -11.55 0.51 7.50
CA LEU A 44 -11.73 -0.64 6.61
C LEU A 44 -12.13 -0.13 5.24
N ILE A 45 -11.31 -0.41 4.24
CA ILE A 45 -11.63 -0.15 2.84
C ILE A 45 -12.20 -1.44 2.25
N ILE A 46 -13.48 -1.42 1.96
CA ILE A 46 -14.26 -2.59 1.53
C ILE A 46 -14.73 -2.36 0.09
N LYS A 47 -14.69 -3.43 -0.70
CA LYS A 47 -15.18 -3.46 -2.08
C LYS A 47 -16.31 -4.47 -2.22
N ASP A 48 -17.43 -4.04 -2.74
CA ASP A 48 -18.49 -4.93 -3.21
C ASP A 48 -18.04 -5.61 -4.50
N CYS A 49 -17.94 -6.93 -4.48
CA CYS A 49 -17.44 -7.70 -5.61
C CYS A 49 -18.45 -7.80 -6.77
N ASN A 50 -19.74 -7.53 -6.53
CA ASN A 50 -20.76 -7.55 -7.56
C ASN A 50 -20.82 -6.23 -8.33
N THR A 51 -20.68 -5.09 -7.61
CA THR A 51 -20.80 -3.75 -8.21
C THR A 51 -19.43 -3.12 -8.51
N GLY A 52 -18.37 -3.56 -7.82
CA GLY A 52 -17.05 -2.93 -7.86
C GLY A 52 -16.95 -1.66 -7.01
N GLU A 53 -18.04 -1.23 -6.37
CA GLU A 53 -18.08 -0.04 -5.55
C GLU A 53 -17.26 -0.22 -4.27
N LYS A 54 -16.58 0.85 -3.86
CA LYS A 54 -15.79 0.89 -2.62
C LYS A 54 -16.41 1.83 -1.61
N PHE A 55 -16.38 1.39 -0.36
CA PHE A 55 -16.83 2.19 0.77
C PHE A 55 -15.85 2.08 1.93
N LEU A 56 -15.94 3.05 2.81
CA LEU A 56 -15.13 3.18 4.01
C LEU A 56 -16.00 2.89 5.22
N GLU A 57 -15.53 2.00 6.09
CA GLU A 57 -16.08 1.82 7.43
C GLU A 57 -15.00 2.16 8.46
N THR A 58 -15.37 2.95 9.48
CA THR A 58 -14.46 3.31 10.57
C THR A 58 -14.99 2.76 11.89
N ILE A 59 -14.25 1.82 12.49
CA ILE A 59 -14.57 1.25 13.79
C ILE A 59 -13.73 1.97 14.84
N VAL A 60 -14.38 2.59 15.82
CA VAL A 60 -13.73 3.26 16.95
C VAL A 60 -13.64 2.28 18.11
N ASP A 61 -12.48 2.21 18.77
CA ASP A 61 -12.17 1.25 19.84
C ASP A 61 -12.39 -0.22 19.39
N PRO A 62 -11.70 -0.66 18.30
CA PRO A 62 -11.98 -1.95 17.70
C PRO A 62 -11.80 -3.10 18.69
N SER A 63 -12.71 -4.07 18.60
CA SER A 63 -12.66 -5.28 19.40
C SER A 63 -11.67 -6.28 18.83
N TYR A 64 -11.02 -7.01 19.71
CA TYR A 64 -10.08 -8.07 19.41
C TYR A 64 -10.68 -9.42 19.81
N GLU A 65 -10.63 -10.39 18.93
CA GLU A 65 -11.10 -11.75 19.15
C GLU A 65 -9.91 -12.66 19.45
N TYR A 66 -9.98 -13.37 20.59
CA TYR A 66 -9.02 -14.39 20.97
C TYR A 66 -9.74 -15.55 21.64
N TYR A 67 -9.02 -16.64 21.91
CA TYR A 67 -9.62 -17.85 22.45
C TYR A 67 -8.87 -18.34 23.68
N MET A 68 -9.61 -18.99 24.61
CA MET A 68 -9.04 -19.64 25.76
C MET A 68 -9.60 -21.05 25.90
N LEU A 69 -8.77 -21.97 26.37
CA LEU A 69 -9.23 -23.31 26.76
C LEU A 69 -10.33 -23.21 27.82
N LEU A 70 -11.32 -24.06 27.73
CA LEU A 70 -12.37 -24.21 28.74
C LEU A 70 -11.78 -24.72 30.07
N ASP A 71 -12.42 -24.36 31.16
CA ASP A 71 -12.05 -24.84 32.50
C ASP A 71 -12.18 -26.39 32.57
N GLY A 72 -11.18 -27.02 33.15
CA GLY A 72 -11.12 -28.49 33.29
C GLY A 72 -10.37 -29.22 32.17
N GLN A 73 -9.92 -28.50 31.13
CA GLN A 73 -9.01 -29.09 30.14
C GLN A 73 -7.61 -29.26 30.72
N GLU A 74 -6.90 -30.29 30.25
CA GLU A 74 -5.51 -30.52 30.63
C GLU A 74 -4.64 -29.38 30.08
N ILE A 75 -3.89 -28.71 30.96
CA ILE A 75 -3.03 -27.59 30.59
C ILE A 75 -1.63 -28.13 30.30
N PRO A 76 -1.15 -28.07 29.04
CA PRO A 76 0.19 -28.50 28.70
C PRO A 76 1.23 -27.52 29.25
N ASN A 77 2.46 -27.99 29.39
CA ASN A 77 3.60 -27.18 29.85
C ASN A 77 4.18 -26.28 28.72
N TYR A 78 3.61 -26.36 27.53
CA TYR A 78 4.10 -25.63 26.32
C TYR A 78 2.92 -24.99 25.58
N THR A 79 3.20 -23.99 24.78
CA THR A 79 2.20 -23.34 23.91
C THR A 79 1.65 -24.38 22.91
N LEU A 80 0.32 -24.50 22.85
CA LEU A 80 -0.33 -25.40 21.90
C LEU A 80 -0.10 -24.96 20.46
N GLU A 81 0.05 -25.93 19.56
CA GLU A 81 0.01 -25.64 18.12
C GLU A 81 -1.43 -25.29 17.68
N TYR A 82 -2.42 -25.98 18.21
CA TYR A 82 -3.84 -25.74 18.01
C TYR A 82 -4.69 -26.32 19.13
N ALA A 83 -5.95 -25.89 19.18
CA ALA A 83 -7.00 -26.52 20.02
C ALA A 83 -8.30 -26.64 19.23
N MET A 84 -9.14 -27.61 19.59
CA MET A 84 -10.46 -27.79 18.99
C MET A 84 -11.39 -26.64 19.40
N LYS A 85 -12.30 -26.22 18.55
CA LYS A 85 -13.29 -25.17 18.85
C LYS A 85 -14.13 -25.51 20.06
N ASP A 86 -14.54 -26.77 20.17
CA ASP A 86 -15.39 -27.27 21.27
C ASP A 86 -14.66 -27.25 22.62
N ASP A 87 -13.33 -27.22 22.63
CA ASP A 87 -12.50 -27.12 23.83
C ASP A 87 -12.18 -25.67 24.22
N CYS A 88 -12.66 -24.70 23.45
CA CYS A 88 -12.30 -23.29 23.58
C CYS A 88 -13.50 -22.38 23.78
N LYS A 89 -13.28 -21.31 24.52
CA LYS A 89 -14.18 -20.18 24.64
C LYS A 89 -13.68 -19.02 23.79
N CYS A 90 -14.54 -18.50 22.93
CA CYS A 90 -14.32 -17.24 22.22
C CYS A 90 -14.46 -16.05 23.17
N ILE A 91 -13.53 -15.13 23.13
CA ILE A 91 -13.52 -13.93 23.97
C ILE A 91 -13.30 -12.72 23.07
N ILE A 92 -14.17 -11.72 23.19
CA ILE A 92 -14.11 -10.47 22.43
C ILE A 92 -13.97 -9.32 23.43
N VAL A 93 -12.92 -8.51 23.27
CA VAL A 93 -12.61 -7.38 24.14
C VAL A 93 -12.10 -6.18 23.35
N PRO A 94 -12.23 -4.94 23.83
CA PRO A 94 -11.56 -3.80 23.22
C PRO A 94 -10.07 -4.07 23.12
N TYR A 95 -9.49 -3.83 21.94
CA TYR A 95 -8.07 -4.16 21.67
C TYR A 95 -7.10 -3.58 22.70
N GLN A 96 -7.38 -2.38 23.19
CA GLN A 96 -6.54 -1.74 24.20
C GLN A 96 -6.58 -2.41 25.57
N GLN A 97 -7.61 -3.23 25.83
CA GLN A 97 -7.77 -3.98 27.07
C GLN A 97 -7.30 -5.42 26.96
N LEU A 98 -6.91 -5.89 25.78
CA LEU A 98 -6.55 -7.29 25.49
C LEU A 98 -5.60 -7.89 26.54
N GLN A 99 -4.43 -7.29 26.74
CA GLN A 99 -3.42 -7.83 27.68
C GLN A 99 -3.91 -7.82 29.14
N LYS A 100 -4.66 -6.80 29.50
CA LYS A 100 -5.24 -6.71 30.86
C LYS A 100 -6.31 -7.80 31.09
N ASP A 101 -7.19 -7.98 30.12
CA ASP A 101 -8.26 -8.99 30.19
C ASP A 101 -7.68 -10.40 30.26
N ILE A 102 -6.66 -10.71 29.42
CA ILE A 102 -5.96 -12.00 29.52
C ILE A 102 -5.30 -12.18 30.90
N ALA A 103 -4.58 -11.17 31.39
CA ALA A 103 -3.93 -11.24 32.69
C ALA A 103 -4.93 -11.45 33.84
N GLU A 104 -6.11 -10.83 33.79
CA GLU A 104 -7.19 -11.00 34.77
C GLU A 104 -7.71 -12.43 34.75
N ARG A 105 -7.99 -12.98 33.57
CA ARG A 105 -8.48 -14.37 33.42
C ARG A 105 -7.47 -15.43 33.84
N LEU A 106 -6.18 -15.12 33.66
CA LEU A 106 -5.09 -16.00 34.08
C LEU A 106 -4.74 -15.86 35.56
N GLY A 107 -5.36 -14.93 36.31
CA GLY A 107 -5.01 -14.65 37.70
C GLY A 107 -3.68 -13.91 37.89
N LEU A 108 -3.18 -13.26 36.84
CA LEU A 108 -1.85 -12.60 36.77
C LEU A 108 -1.93 -11.07 36.83
N LEU A 109 -3.05 -10.50 37.29
CA LEU A 109 -3.29 -9.06 37.25
C LEU A 109 -2.26 -8.26 38.05
N ASN A 110 -1.80 -8.77 39.21
CA ASN A 110 -0.74 -8.12 40.00
C ASN A 110 0.56 -8.01 39.21
N LYS A 111 1.00 -9.09 38.57
CA LYS A 111 2.19 -9.12 37.71
C LYS A 111 2.05 -8.20 36.51
N PHE A 112 0.86 -8.10 35.93
CA PHE A 112 0.55 -7.15 34.87
C PHE A 112 0.80 -5.71 35.29
N TYR A 113 0.31 -5.27 36.44
CA TYR A 113 0.51 -3.92 36.95
C TYR A 113 1.95 -3.66 37.39
N ASP A 114 2.64 -4.67 37.96
CA ASP A 114 4.07 -4.57 38.25
C ASP A 114 4.91 -4.33 37.01
N ASN A 115 4.66 -5.07 35.96
CA ASN A 115 5.31 -4.84 34.66
C ASN A 115 5.06 -3.43 34.12
N ILE A 116 3.84 -2.89 34.26
CA ILE A 116 3.53 -1.50 33.86
C ILE A 116 4.35 -0.51 34.69
N ARG A 117 4.37 -0.66 36.01
CA ARG A 117 5.14 0.22 36.93
C ARG A 117 6.63 0.24 36.62
N ASN A 118 7.15 -0.91 36.23
CA ASN A 118 8.57 -1.09 35.87
C ASN A 118 8.87 -0.79 34.38
N GLY A 119 7.90 -0.29 33.59
CA GLY A 119 8.08 -0.01 32.18
C GLY A 119 8.25 -1.26 31.29
N ASN A 120 8.03 -2.46 31.82
CA ASN A 120 8.22 -3.74 31.13
C ASN A 120 6.98 -4.14 30.30
N ARG A 121 6.69 -3.39 29.22
CA ARG A 121 5.57 -3.70 28.32
C ARG A 121 5.75 -5.03 27.58
N LEU A 122 6.99 -5.39 27.26
CA LEU A 122 7.31 -6.66 26.62
C LEU A 122 6.97 -7.84 27.55
N GLY A 123 7.24 -7.70 28.85
CA GLY A 123 6.88 -8.71 29.85
C GLY A 123 5.39 -9.02 29.90
N ASN A 124 4.53 -8.00 29.76
CA ASN A 124 3.09 -8.21 29.67
C ASN A 124 2.70 -8.97 28.40
N ARG A 125 3.25 -8.59 27.26
CA ARG A 125 2.99 -9.28 26.00
C ARG A 125 3.44 -10.74 26.08
N THR A 126 4.63 -10.99 26.59
CA THR A 126 5.17 -12.35 26.74
C THR A 126 4.29 -13.20 27.67
N MET A 127 3.94 -12.67 28.83
CA MET A 127 3.07 -13.35 29.82
C MET A 127 1.71 -13.75 29.21
N CYS A 128 1.09 -12.87 28.41
CA CYS A 128 -0.21 -13.13 27.81
C CYS A 128 -0.14 -14.09 26.61
N ASN A 129 0.91 -13.98 25.79
CA ASN A 129 0.97 -14.72 24.52
C ASN A 129 1.57 -16.13 24.68
N TYR A 130 2.35 -16.39 25.74
CA TYR A 130 2.99 -17.70 25.94
C TYR A 130 2.30 -18.58 26.99
N ASP A 131 1.17 -18.16 27.54
CA ASP A 131 0.36 -19.04 28.36
C ASP A 131 -0.35 -20.07 27.45
N PRO A 132 -0.21 -21.38 27.71
CA PRO A 132 -0.77 -22.44 26.87
C PRO A 132 -2.30 -22.44 26.78
N ARG A 133 -2.97 -21.77 27.72
CA ARG A 133 -4.43 -21.64 27.72
C ARG A 133 -4.95 -20.61 26.73
N VAL A 134 -4.07 -19.77 26.16
CA VAL A 134 -4.43 -18.62 25.32
C VAL A 134 -4.04 -18.87 23.86
N LEU A 135 -4.97 -18.70 22.94
CA LEU A 135 -4.78 -18.90 21.51
C LEU A 135 -5.13 -17.62 20.74
N MET A 136 -4.43 -17.38 19.65
CA MET A 136 -4.66 -16.29 18.70
C MET A 136 -4.61 -14.87 19.31
N SER A 137 -3.92 -14.67 20.44
CA SER A 137 -3.80 -13.36 21.09
C SER A 137 -2.58 -12.54 20.58
N ASP A 138 -1.73 -13.13 19.77
CA ASP A 138 -0.49 -12.52 19.28
C ASP A 138 -0.56 -11.99 17.84
N MET A 139 -1.75 -11.97 17.22
CA MET A 139 -1.98 -11.32 15.94
C MET A 139 -1.99 -9.80 16.11
N ASP A 140 -1.58 -9.08 15.06
CA ASP A 140 -1.83 -7.64 15.00
C ASP A 140 -3.34 -7.36 14.90
N ILE A 141 -3.79 -6.20 15.39
CA ILE A 141 -5.22 -5.83 15.35
C ILE A 141 -5.76 -5.82 13.92
N GLU A 142 -4.98 -5.34 12.96
CA GLU A 142 -5.40 -5.31 11.54
C GLU A 142 -5.59 -6.70 10.97
N ASP A 143 -4.71 -7.65 11.32
CA ASP A 143 -4.83 -9.05 10.90
C ASP A 143 -5.97 -9.76 11.61
N ASN A 144 -6.19 -9.45 12.89
CA ASN A 144 -7.32 -9.99 13.67
C ASN A 144 -8.67 -9.51 13.14
N ILE A 145 -8.80 -8.23 12.80
CA ILE A 145 -10.01 -7.68 12.15
C ILE A 145 -10.26 -8.34 10.78
N ARG A 146 -9.22 -8.57 9.99
CA ARG A 146 -9.35 -9.32 8.73
C ARG A 146 -9.83 -10.76 8.94
N PHE A 147 -9.34 -11.39 9.98
CA PHE A 147 -9.78 -12.72 10.38
C PHE A 147 -11.26 -12.70 10.75
N GLN A 148 -11.71 -11.79 11.64
CA GLN A 148 -13.11 -11.62 12.02
C GLN A 148 -14.00 -11.32 10.79
N PHE A 149 -13.57 -10.41 9.90
CA PHE A 149 -14.28 -10.07 8.67
C PHE A 149 -14.52 -11.29 7.79
N SER A 150 -13.51 -12.16 7.67
CA SER A 150 -13.60 -13.37 6.84
C SER A 150 -14.54 -14.45 7.38
N HIS A 151 -14.99 -14.36 8.64
CA HIS A 151 -16.02 -15.23 9.23
C HIS A 151 -17.44 -14.74 8.91
N THR A 152 -17.57 -13.45 8.65
CA THR A 152 -18.87 -12.81 8.41
C THR A 152 -19.19 -12.75 6.93
N TYR A 153 -18.20 -12.42 6.11
CA TYR A 153 -18.36 -12.24 4.68
C TYR A 153 -17.47 -13.21 3.90
N GLU A 154 -17.96 -13.64 2.75
CA GLU A 154 -17.11 -14.35 1.81
C GLU A 154 -16.14 -13.36 1.16
N ASN A 155 -14.84 -13.61 1.26
CA ASN A 155 -13.85 -12.81 0.54
C ASN A 155 -14.00 -13.05 -0.96
N GLY A 156 -14.85 -12.24 -1.59
CA GLY A 156 -15.00 -12.25 -3.03
C GLY A 156 -13.70 -11.83 -3.73
N TYR A 157 -13.55 -12.24 -4.97
CA TYR A 157 -12.42 -11.82 -5.81
C TYR A 157 -12.92 -11.08 -7.04
N THR A 158 -12.36 -9.90 -7.25
CA THR A 158 -12.45 -9.18 -8.53
C THR A 158 -11.05 -8.84 -8.98
N LYS A 159 -10.81 -8.78 -10.29
CA LYS A 159 -9.51 -8.32 -10.79
C LYS A 159 -9.21 -6.92 -10.23
N PRO A 160 -8.02 -6.69 -9.63
CA PRO A 160 -7.69 -5.37 -9.11
C PRO A 160 -7.54 -4.35 -10.23
N THR A 161 -8.00 -3.14 -9.96
CA THR A 161 -7.75 -1.97 -10.80
C THR A 161 -6.44 -1.32 -10.39
N LYS A 162 -5.63 -0.95 -11.36
CA LYS A 162 -4.26 -0.46 -11.12
C LYS A 162 -4.06 0.90 -11.77
N SER A 163 -3.20 1.69 -11.18
CA SER A 163 -2.73 2.94 -11.77
C SER A 163 -1.22 3.03 -11.58
N PHE A 164 -0.54 3.74 -12.48
CA PHE A 164 0.91 3.86 -12.50
C PHE A 164 1.27 5.33 -12.44
N LEU A 165 2.21 5.66 -11.58
CA LEU A 165 2.64 7.03 -11.28
C LEU A 165 4.14 7.15 -11.49
N ASP A 166 4.56 8.29 -12.04
CA ASP A 166 5.96 8.70 -12.14
C ASP A 166 6.05 10.23 -12.09
N ILE A 167 7.06 10.76 -11.40
CA ILE A 167 7.28 12.20 -11.29
C ILE A 167 8.66 12.60 -11.80
N GLU A 168 8.75 13.81 -12.36
CA GLU A 168 10.01 14.48 -12.68
C GLU A 168 10.12 15.81 -11.94
N ALA A 169 11.31 16.13 -11.46
CA ALA A 169 11.59 17.37 -10.78
C ALA A 169 12.51 18.26 -11.61
N ASP A 170 12.27 19.58 -11.58
CA ASP A 170 13.09 20.56 -12.28
C ASP A 170 14.35 20.90 -11.47
N ILE A 171 15.41 20.18 -11.74
CA ILE A 171 16.67 20.28 -10.98
C ILE A 171 17.74 21.16 -11.65
N ILE A 172 17.38 21.93 -12.68
CA ILE A 172 18.35 22.70 -13.46
C ILE A 172 19.06 23.77 -12.63
N ASP A 173 18.34 24.41 -11.73
CA ASP A 173 18.84 25.49 -10.87
C ASP A 173 19.33 24.95 -9.50
N CYS A 174 19.36 23.61 -9.27
CA CYS A 174 19.82 23.06 -8.02
C CYS A 174 21.35 22.98 -7.97
N GLU A 175 21.94 23.51 -6.89
CA GLU A 175 23.38 23.46 -6.65
C GLU A 175 23.79 22.07 -6.13
N GLY A 176 24.64 21.37 -6.87
CA GLY A 176 25.26 20.10 -6.45
C GLY A 176 24.67 18.85 -7.12
N ASP A 177 25.31 17.70 -6.84
CA ASP A 177 24.94 16.40 -7.44
C ASP A 177 23.74 15.73 -6.77
N PHE A 178 23.31 16.25 -5.61
CA PHE A 178 22.20 15.72 -4.82
C PHE A 178 21.19 16.82 -4.50
N VAL A 179 19.99 16.66 -5.05
CA VAL A 179 18.85 17.51 -4.73
C VAL A 179 18.24 17.05 -3.42
N SER A 180 18.04 17.98 -2.47
CA SER A 180 17.34 17.68 -1.23
C SER A 180 15.89 17.29 -1.53
N LEU A 181 15.34 16.39 -0.71
CA LEU A 181 14.00 15.88 -0.91
C LEU A 181 12.96 17.02 -0.96
N GLY A 182 12.19 17.12 -2.03
CA GLY A 182 11.16 18.16 -2.23
C GLY A 182 11.69 19.58 -2.44
N GLU A 183 12.98 19.77 -2.69
CA GLU A 183 13.58 21.09 -2.89
C GLU A 183 13.11 21.75 -4.18
N CYS A 184 13.20 21.02 -5.28
CA CYS A 184 12.87 21.55 -6.60
C CYS A 184 11.39 21.31 -6.96
N PRO A 185 10.81 22.14 -7.85
CA PRO A 185 9.46 21.96 -8.36
C PRO A 185 9.29 20.60 -9.06
N ILE A 186 8.14 19.99 -8.90
CA ILE A 186 7.72 18.85 -9.73
C ILE A 186 7.20 19.43 -11.03
N ASN A 187 7.95 19.23 -12.12
CA ASN A 187 7.64 19.82 -13.41
C ASN A 187 6.82 18.91 -14.33
N ALA A 188 6.83 17.60 -14.11
CA ALA A 188 5.97 16.66 -14.82
C ALA A 188 5.52 15.52 -13.91
N VAL A 189 4.28 15.09 -14.08
CA VAL A 189 3.74 13.87 -13.48
C VAL A 189 3.03 13.10 -14.57
N SER A 190 3.39 11.84 -14.76
CA SER A 190 2.65 10.91 -15.60
C SER A 190 1.84 9.95 -14.73
N PHE A 191 0.56 9.77 -15.07
CA PHE A 191 -0.34 8.88 -14.35
C PHE A 191 -1.19 8.07 -15.34
N ILE A 192 -1.11 6.75 -15.28
CA ILE A 192 -1.95 5.85 -16.08
C ILE A 192 -3.09 5.31 -15.24
N ASP A 193 -4.31 5.47 -15.72
CA ASP A 193 -5.49 4.72 -15.29
C ASP A 193 -5.68 3.50 -16.20
N ASP A 194 -5.47 2.29 -15.68
CA ASP A 194 -5.52 1.06 -16.49
C ASP A 194 -6.96 0.65 -16.86
N GLN A 195 -7.97 1.24 -16.23
CA GLN A 195 -9.37 0.96 -16.54
C GLN A 195 -9.84 1.72 -17.79
N SER A 196 -9.56 3.03 -17.80
CA SER A 196 -9.91 3.91 -18.92
C SER A 196 -8.89 3.85 -20.05
N LEU A 197 -7.68 3.32 -19.80
CA LEU A 197 -6.52 3.38 -20.69
C LEU A 197 -6.15 4.83 -21.07
N VAL A 198 -6.29 5.74 -20.10
CA VAL A 198 -5.88 7.15 -20.25
C VAL A 198 -4.59 7.38 -19.50
N VAL A 199 -3.65 8.02 -20.20
CA VAL A 199 -2.43 8.58 -19.62
C VAL A 199 -2.68 10.05 -19.34
N HIS A 200 -2.66 10.46 -18.08
CA HIS A 200 -2.71 11.86 -17.69
C HIS A 200 -1.30 12.38 -17.52
N SER A 201 -0.94 13.43 -18.24
CA SER A 201 0.33 14.14 -18.11
C SER A 201 0.04 15.51 -17.49
N PHE A 202 0.46 15.69 -16.24
CA PHE A 202 0.34 16.95 -15.50
C PHE A 202 1.66 17.69 -15.63
N LEU A 203 1.62 18.90 -16.17
CA LEU A 203 2.80 19.66 -16.57
C LEU A 203 2.81 21.03 -15.93
N LEU A 204 3.89 21.36 -15.25
CA LEU A 204 4.11 22.68 -14.66
C LEU A 204 4.80 23.59 -15.68
N ARG A 205 4.23 24.77 -15.92
CA ARG A 205 4.88 25.78 -16.76
C ARG A 205 6.07 26.37 -15.99
N ASN A 206 7.07 26.78 -16.76
CA ASN A 206 8.18 27.57 -16.28
C ASN A 206 8.36 28.75 -17.24
N ASP A 207 8.15 29.97 -16.74
CA ASP A 207 8.18 31.20 -17.55
C ASP A 207 9.53 31.42 -18.25
N LYS A 208 10.59 30.78 -17.76
CA LYS A 208 11.93 30.82 -18.38
C LYS A 208 12.08 29.85 -19.57
N ASN A 209 11.11 28.95 -19.78
CA ASN A 209 11.19 27.92 -20.82
C ASN A 209 10.13 28.11 -21.92
N PRO A 210 10.44 28.79 -23.02
CA PRO A 210 9.48 29.05 -24.10
C PRO A 210 9.04 27.79 -24.87
N LEU A 211 9.76 26.68 -24.74
CA LEU A 211 9.40 25.43 -25.39
C LEU A 211 8.09 24.85 -24.83
N ILE A 212 7.76 25.16 -23.58
CA ILE A 212 6.51 24.70 -22.95
C ILE A 212 5.30 25.31 -23.65
N GLU A 213 5.29 26.63 -23.88
CA GLU A 213 4.18 27.30 -24.56
C GLU A 213 4.00 26.78 -26.00
N LYS A 214 5.11 26.52 -26.69
CA LYS A 214 5.08 25.92 -28.03
C LYS A 214 4.44 24.53 -27.98
N PHE A 215 4.89 23.67 -27.08
CA PHE A 215 4.36 22.32 -26.92
C PHE A 215 2.88 22.34 -26.54
N GLU A 216 2.46 23.21 -25.62
CA GLU A 216 1.06 23.35 -25.22
C GLU A 216 0.14 23.67 -26.38
N LYS A 217 0.54 24.60 -27.27
CA LYS A 217 -0.22 24.89 -28.50
C LYS A 217 -0.33 23.66 -29.40
N GLU A 218 0.72 22.85 -29.48
CA GLU A 218 0.75 21.65 -30.30
C GLU A 218 -0.16 20.54 -29.73
N THR A 219 -0.38 20.48 -28.40
CA THR A 219 -1.28 19.47 -27.78
C THR A 219 -2.73 19.57 -28.25
N HIS A 220 -3.15 20.70 -28.76
CA HIS A 220 -4.50 20.89 -29.33
C HIS A 220 -4.59 20.41 -30.80
N THR A 221 -3.49 19.92 -31.38
CA THR A 221 -3.44 19.49 -32.78
C THR A 221 -3.52 17.95 -32.89
N PRO A 222 -4.26 17.43 -33.88
CA PRO A 222 -4.25 15.98 -34.15
C PRO A 222 -2.84 15.46 -34.54
N ALA A 223 -1.97 16.32 -35.01
CA ALA A 223 -0.61 15.96 -35.43
C ALA A 223 0.23 15.46 -34.28
N LEU A 224 0.23 16.15 -33.11
CA LEU A 224 0.96 15.71 -31.93
C LEU A 224 0.40 14.39 -31.37
N HIS A 225 -0.94 14.26 -31.27
CA HIS A 225 -1.55 13.03 -30.80
C HIS A 225 -1.21 11.82 -31.69
N ASN A 226 -1.19 12.00 -33.01
CA ASN A 226 -0.78 10.95 -33.95
C ASN A 226 0.71 10.62 -33.81
N LYS A 227 1.57 11.64 -33.65
CA LYS A 227 3.00 11.48 -33.41
C LYS A 227 3.26 10.70 -32.13
N LEU A 228 2.62 11.09 -31.03
CA LEU A 228 2.73 10.42 -29.74
C LEU A 228 2.23 8.97 -29.81
N LYS A 229 1.08 8.74 -30.44
CA LYS A 229 0.56 7.38 -30.63
C LYS A 229 1.53 6.51 -31.44
N SER A 230 2.07 7.03 -32.52
CA SER A 230 3.07 6.34 -33.35
C SER A 230 4.35 6.07 -32.56
N PHE A 231 4.77 7.04 -31.75
CA PHE A 231 5.91 6.90 -30.86
C PHE A 231 5.69 5.77 -29.84
N LEU A 232 4.58 5.77 -29.11
CA LEU A 232 4.26 4.74 -28.10
C LEU A 232 4.18 3.34 -28.72
N ILE A 233 3.55 3.20 -29.91
CA ILE A 233 3.49 1.91 -30.63
C ILE A 233 4.89 1.41 -30.98
N ASN A 234 5.76 2.28 -31.48
CA ASN A 234 7.13 1.90 -31.85
C ASN A 234 7.98 1.57 -30.59
N ALA A 235 7.85 2.37 -29.54
CA ALA A 235 8.61 2.22 -28.29
C ALA A 235 8.32 0.90 -27.58
N VAL A 236 7.09 0.37 -27.68
CA VAL A 236 6.75 -0.94 -27.10
C VAL A 236 7.06 -2.13 -28.02
N GLY A 237 7.73 -1.91 -29.15
CA GLY A 237 8.16 -2.98 -30.07
C GLY A 237 7.25 -3.19 -31.28
N GLY A 238 6.48 -2.17 -31.65
CA GLY A 238 5.64 -2.17 -32.87
C GLY A 238 4.18 -2.56 -32.65
N PRO A 239 3.38 -2.59 -33.75
CA PRO A 239 1.93 -2.70 -33.65
C PRO A 239 1.41 -3.97 -32.97
N ASP A 240 2.11 -5.09 -33.13
CA ASP A 240 1.69 -6.35 -32.52
C ASP A 240 1.86 -6.32 -30.99
N GLN A 241 2.98 -5.82 -30.52
CA GLN A 241 3.22 -5.65 -29.08
C GLN A 241 2.29 -4.57 -28.50
N ALA A 242 2.08 -3.47 -29.22
CA ALA A 242 1.15 -2.43 -28.78
C ALA A 242 -0.27 -2.97 -28.62
N ARG A 243 -0.77 -3.79 -29.55
CA ARG A 243 -2.06 -4.48 -29.41
C ARG A 243 -2.08 -5.44 -28.22
N LYS A 244 -1.01 -6.21 -28.02
CA LYS A 244 -0.89 -7.15 -26.90
C LYS A 244 -0.97 -6.44 -25.56
N TYR A 245 -0.27 -5.33 -25.39
CA TYR A 245 -0.27 -4.52 -24.17
C TYR A 245 -1.41 -3.48 -24.13
N LYS A 246 -2.27 -3.41 -25.16
CA LYS A 246 -3.35 -2.42 -25.31
C LYS A 246 -2.86 -0.96 -25.38
N VAL A 247 -1.58 -0.72 -25.63
CA VAL A 247 -1.00 0.62 -25.75
C VAL A 247 -1.53 1.35 -26.98
N ASP A 248 -1.90 0.62 -28.04
CA ASP A 248 -2.58 1.16 -29.23
C ASP A 248 -3.96 1.79 -28.93
N LYS A 249 -4.58 1.44 -27.80
CA LYS A 249 -5.86 1.98 -27.33
C LYS A 249 -5.72 3.11 -26.33
N MET A 250 -4.51 3.35 -25.83
CA MET A 250 -4.27 4.41 -24.87
C MET A 250 -4.44 5.79 -25.53
N THR A 251 -4.99 6.70 -24.75
CA THR A 251 -5.07 8.13 -25.08
C THR A 251 -4.30 8.94 -24.06
N VAL A 252 -3.77 10.09 -24.46
CA VAL A 252 -3.03 10.96 -23.55
C VAL A 252 -3.79 12.27 -23.40
N GLN A 253 -3.94 12.70 -22.14
CA GLN A 253 -4.53 13.97 -21.76
C GLN A 253 -3.47 14.83 -21.08
N PHE A 254 -3.26 16.03 -21.59
CA PHE A 254 -2.30 16.99 -21.04
C PHE A 254 -3.01 18.00 -20.16
N HIS A 255 -2.44 18.29 -18.99
CA HIS A 255 -2.94 19.24 -18.02
C HIS A 255 -1.80 20.22 -17.68
N PHE A 256 -1.97 21.49 -18.03
CA PHE A 256 -0.95 22.51 -17.79
C PHE A 256 -1.32 23.38 -16.59
N TYR A 257 -0.31 23.70 -15.79
CA TYR A 257 -0.45 24.55 -14.59
C TYR A 257 0.62 25.63 -14.61
N ASP A 258 0.28 26.82 -14.10
CA ASP A 258 1.25 27.89 -13.99
C ASP A 258 2.29 27.55 -12.91
N GLU A 259 3.51 28.06 -13.05
CA GLU A 259 4.63 27.79 -12.14
C GLU A 259 4.27 28.02 -10.66
N LYS A 260 3.44 29.05 -10.39
CA LYS A 260 2.97 29.38 -9.03
C LYS A 260 1.87 28.46 -8.51
N ASP A 261 1.31 27.62 -9.38
CA ASP A 261 0.15 26.77 -9.11
C ASP A 261 0.51 25.28 -8.99
N GLU A 262 1.78 24.96 -8.70
CA GLU A 262 2.23 23.57 -8.49
C GLU A 262 1.36 22.82 -7.48
N ILE A 263 0.94 23.49 -6.42
CA ILE A 263 0.04 22.89 -5.44
C ILE A 263 -1.33 22.54 -6.03
N THR A 264 -1.83 23.30 -7.00
CA THR A 264 -3.08 23.01 -7.71
C THR A 264 -2.92 21.78 -8.60
N MET A 265 -1.77 21.63 -9.25
CA MET A 265 -1.41 20.43 -10.01
C MET A 265 -1.46 19.18 -9.10
N LEU A 266 -0.79 19.21 -7.94
CA LEU A 266 -0.77 18.10 -7.00
C LEU A 266 -2.17 17.81 -6.41
N LYS A 267 -2.95 18.83 -6.10
CA LYS A 267 -4.37 18.66 -5.69
C LYS A 267 -5.20 17.99 -6.80
N HIS A 268 -4.99 18.38 -8.05
CA HIS A 268 -5.74 17.78 -9.16
C HIS A 268 -5.38 16.30 -9.31
N LEU A 269 -4.09 15.94 -9.26
CA LEU A 269 -3.64 14.55 -9.29
C LEU A 269 -4.31 13.71 -8.19
N PHE A 270 -4.22 14.14 -6.92
CA PHE A 270 -4.77 13.34 -5.81
C PHE A 270 -6.30 13.35 -5.78
N ASN A 271 -6.96 14.43 -6.20
CA ASN A 271 -8.40 14.45 -6.39
C ASN A 271 -8.82 13.46 -7.49
N TYR A 272 -8.07 13.40 -8.60
CA TYR A 272 -8.34 12.44 -9.65
C TYR A 272 -8.22 11.00 -9.12
N ILE A 273 -7.12 10.66 -8.43
CA ILE A 273 -6.92 9.34 -7.81
C ILE A 273 -8.06 9.02 -6.84
N ASN A 274 -8.45 9.96 -5.97
CA ASN A 274 -9.52 9.77 -5.00
C ASN A 274 -10.91 9.64 -5.64
N ASN A 275 -11.11 10.16 -6.84
CA ASN A 275 -12.35 10.03 -7.60
C ASN A 275 -12.47 8.69 -8.32
N ILE A 276 -11.41 8.26 -9.02
CA ILE A 276 -11.41 6.97 -9.74
C ILE A 276 -11.20 5.78 -8.81
N LYS A 277 -10.62 6.03 -7.62
CA LYS A 277 -10.40 5.03 -6.56
C LYS A 277 -9.80 3.72 -7.09
N PRO A 278 -8.61 3.72 -7.74
CA PRO A 278 -7.99 2.45 -8.15
C PRO A 278 -7.73 1.59 -6.91
N ASP A 279 -7.70 0.27 -7.05
CA ASP A 279 -7.36 -0.60 -5.93
C ASP A 279 -5.91 -0.36 -5.50
N ILE A 280 -5.03 -0.18 -6.48
CA ILE A 280 -3.60 -0.05 -6.25
C ILE A 280 -3.01 1.05 -7.12
N VAL A 281 -2.20 1.92 -6.53
CA VAL A 281 -1.34 2.89 -7.20
C VAL A 281 0.10 2.41 -7.10
N LEU A 282 0.76 2.31 -8.24
CA LEU A 282 2.12 1.80 -8.40
C LEU A 282 3.07 2.91 -8.82
N ALA A 283 4.28 2.90 -8.29
CA ALA A 283 5.41 3.64 -8.83
C ALA A 283 6.66 2.76 -8.80
N TRP A 284 7.59 2.98 -9.74
CA TRP A 284 8.86 2.28 -9.77
C TRP A 284 9.87 2.98 -8.89
N ASN A 285 10.28 2.37 -7.79
CA ASN A 285 11.06 3.00 -6.73
C ASN A 285 10.27 4.11 -5.99
N MET A 286 9.09 3.76 -5.56
CA MET A 286 8.16 4.68 -4.84
C MET A 286 8.81 5.38 -3.62
N ALA A 287 9.93 4.84 -3.11
CA ALA A 287 10.75 5.47 -2.07
C ALA A 287 11.31 6.85 -2.48
N PHE A 288 11.30 7.18 -3.77
CA PHE A 288 11.59 8.52 -4.27
C PHE A 288 10.30 9.34 -4.42
N ASP A 289 9.34 8.86 -5.21
CA ASP A 289 8.17 9.66 -5.64
C ASP A 289 7.32 10.14 -4.46
N ILE A 290 6.85 9.23 -3.62
CA ILE A 290 5.92 9.59 -2.54
C ILE A 290 6.59 10.46 -1.46
N PRO A 291 7.78 10.14 -0.95
CA PRO A 291 8.49 11.04 -0.04
C PRO A 291 8.78 12.41 -0.65
N TYR A 292 9.15 12.47 -1.93
CA TYR A 292 9.39 13.73 -2.64
C TYR A 292 8.12 14.59 -2.69
N ILE A 293 6.99 14.02 -3.11
CA ILE A 293 5.69 14.71 -3.14
C ILE A 293 5.31 15.20 -1.73
N ILE A 294 5.44 14.35 -0.70
CA ILE A 294 5.12 14.72 0.69
C ILE A 294 5.94 15.94 1.10
N GLN A 295 7.25 15.89 0.92
CA GLN A 295 8.13 16.97 1.33
C GLN A 295 7.90 18.22 0.48
N ARG A 296 7.64 18.08 -0.82
CA ARG A 296 7.32 19.20 -1.69
C ARG A 296 6.05 19.93 -1.27
N ILE A 297 5.00 19.22 -0.93
CA ILE A 297 3.76 19.81 -0.40
C ILE A 297 4.04 20.60 0.89
N ILE A 298 4.90 20.07 1.78
CA ILE A 298 5.32 20.76 3.01
C ILE A 298 6.10 22.03 2.68
N ASN A 299 7.05 21.97 1.77
CA ASN A 299 7.88 23.10 1.34
C ASN A 299 7.04 24.20 0.68
N LEU A 300 5.95 23.86 0.01
CA LEU A 300 4.95 24.77 -0.52
C LEU A 300 4.02 25.38 0.57
N GLY A 301 4.20 25.01 1.84
CA GLY A 301 3.43 25.54 2.97
C GLY A 301 2.08 24.85 3.22
N TYR A 302 1.88 23.66 2.68
CA TYR A 302 0.61 22.93 2.82
C TYR A 302 0.77 21.64 3.64
N ASN A 303 -0.37 21.13 4.11
CA ASN A 303 -0.43 19.85 4.84
C ASN A 303 -0.69 18.70 3.86
N PRO A 304 0.24 17.74 3.72
CA PRO A 304 0.06 16.59 2.84
C PRO A 304 -1.24 15.79 3.09
N LYS A 305 -1.69 15.72 4.35
CA LYS A 305 -2.94 15.03 4.70
C LYS A 305 -4.17 15.68 4.08
N GLY A 306 -4.15 16.98 3.86
CA GLY A 306 -5.25 17.72 3.24
C GLY A 306 -5.31 17.54 1.72
N ILE A 307 -4.24 17.06 1.10
CA ILE A 307 -4.08 16.95 -0.35
C ILE A 307 -4.14 15.50 -0.81
N MET A 308 -3.36 14.63 -0.17
CA MET A 308 -3.18 13.24 -0.61
C MET A 308 -4.27 12.31 -0.07
N CYS A 309 -4.85 12.59 1.12
CA CYS A 309 -5.89 11.73 1.69
C CYS A 309 -7.24 12.02 1.05
N SER A 310 -8.05 10.97 0.91
CA SER A 310 -9.46 11.16 0.56
C SER A 310 -10.22 11.96 1.62
N PRO A 311 -11.11 12.87 1.23
CA PRO A 311 -11.90 13.68 2.16
C PRO A 311 -12.77 12.84 3.10
N ASP A 312 -13.18 11.65 2.70
CA ASP A 312 -14.08 10.76 3.46
C ASP A 312 -13.44 10.24 4.75
N PHE A 313 -12.11 10.20 4.82
CA PHE A 313 -11.40 9.68 6.00
C PHE A 313 -11.38 10.69 7.15
N LYS A 314 -11.95 10.28 8.28
CA LYS A 314 -11.92 11.07 9.52
C LYS A 314 -10.51 11.14 10.12
N TYR A 315 -9.80 10.02 10.11
CA TYR A 315 -8.42 9.91 10.59
C TYR A 315 -7.48 9.90 9.39
N LYS A 316 -6.72 10.99 9.22
CA LYS A 316 -5.85 11.17 8.05
C LYS A 316 -4.40 10.88 8.39
N GLU A 317 -3.80 9.95 7.68
CA GLU A 317 -2.37 9.65 7.75
C GLU A 317 -1.74 9.70 6.36
N VAL A 318 -0.54 10.28 6.31
CA VAL A 318 0.34 10.28 5.14
C VAL A 318 1.74 10.03 5.65
N LYS A 319 2.30 8.87 5.33
CA LYS A 319 3.67 8.48 5.68
C LYS A 319 4.21 7.50 4.64
N TYR A 320 5.50 7.59 4.38
CA TYR A 320 6.26 6.53 3.73
C TYR A 320 7.24 5.95 4.75
N MET A 321 7.22 4.63 4.89
CA MET A 321 8.05 3.90 5.84
C MET A 321 9.10 3.12 5.06
N ILE A 322 10.36 3.49 5.24
CA ILE A 322 11.51 2.83 4.61
C ILE A 322 12.01 1.72 5.53
N ASP A 323 12.28 0.55 4.96
CA ASP A 323 12.96 -0.55 5.67
C ASP A 323 14.47 -0.32 5.65
N GLU A 324 14.95 0.47 6.60
CA GLU A 324 16.37 0.84 6.73
C GLU A 324 17.31 -0.37 6.89
N ARG A 325 16.82 -1.50 7.46
CA ARG A 325 17.62 -2.69 7.69
C ARG A 325 18.01 -3.40 6.39
N ASN A 326 17.12 -3.31 5.40
CA ASN A 326 17.26 -3.99 4.10
C ASN A 326 17.43 -3.00 2.94
N GLN A 327 17.90 -1.79 3.20
CA GLN A 327 17.97 -0.70 2.21
C GLN A 327 18.64 -1.10 0.89
N PHE A 328 19.66 -1.96 0.92
CA PHE A 328 20.42 -2.42 -0.25
C PHE A 328 20.00 -3.81 -0.76
N LYS A 329 18.98 -4.43 -0.15
CA LYS A 329 18.48 -5.76 -0.54
C LYS A 329 17.05 -5.65 -0.99
N TYR A 330 16.83 -5.26 -2.23
CA TYR A 330 15.49 -5.02 -2.79
C TYR A 330 14.55 -6.22 -2.60
N GLU A 331 15.05 -7.45 -2.68
CA GLU A 331 14.28 -8.68 -2.50
C GLU A 331 13.81 -8.91 -1.05
N GLU A 332 14.40 -8.22 -0.08
CA GLU A 332 14.06 -8.33 1.34
C GLU A 332 13.43 -7.07 1.91
N ARG A 333 13.42 -6.01 1.14
CA ARG A 333 12.92 -4.70 1.53
C ARG A 333 11.40 -4.73 1.75
N ASN A 334 10.93 -4.02 2.76
CA ASN A 334 9.51 -3.99 3.13
C ASN A 334 9.04 -2.54 3.35
N ASP A 335 9.29 -1.70 2.36
CA ASP A 335 8.78 -0.34 2.36
C ASP A 335 7.26 -0.33 2.21
N PHE A 336 6.64 0.66 2.81
CA PHE A 336 5.19 0.79 2.77
C PHE A 336 4.74 2.25 2.86
N ALA A 337 3.85 2.64 1.96
CA ALA A 337 3.17 3.92 2.00
C ALA A 337 1.85 3.79 2.79
N LYS A 338 1.70 4.54 3.88
CA LYS A 338 0.46 4.63 4.65
C LYS A 338 -0.24 5.95 4.31
N ILE A 339 -1.23 5.88 3.43
CA ILE A 339 -2.03 7.01 2.98
C ILE A 339 -3.50 6.67 3.20
N SER A 340 -4.24 7.55 3.89
CA SER A 340 -5.68 7.37 4.11
C SER A 340 -6.45 7.65 2.82
N SER A 341 -6.60 6.60 2.00
CA SER A 341 -7.18 6.61 0.67
C SER A 341 -7.88 5.28 0.40
N TYR A 342 -8.77 5.25 -0.59
CA TYR A 342 -9.38 4.02 -1.11
C TYR A 342 -8.38 3.15 -1.90
N SER A 343 -7.19 3.69 -2.18
CA SER A 343 -6.13 3.01 -2.92
C SER A 343 -4.98 2.61 -2.01
N VAL A 344 -4.36 1.48 -2.31
CA VAL A 344 -3.10 1.06 -1.70
C VAL A 344 -1.94 1.53 -2.59
N TYR A 345 -0.93 2.15 -2.00
CA TYR A 345 0.25 2.61 -2.73
C TYR A 345 1.39 1.61 -2.52
N LEU A 346 1.90 1.02 -3.61
CA LEU A 346 2.92 -0.03 -3.58
C LEU A 346 4.11 0.30 -4.47
N ASP A 347 5.30 0.05 -3.96
CA ASP A 347 6.52 0.09 -4.74
C ASP A 347 6.60 -1.13 -5.66
N GLN A 348 6.45 -0.89 -6.98
CA GLN A 348 6.45 -1.95 -7.98
C GLN A 348 7.82 -2.63 -8.10
N MET A 349 8.92 -1.87 -7.95
CA MET A 349 10.28 -2.41 -8.01
C MET A 349 10.55 -3.41 -6.87
N ILE A 350 10.21 -3.02 -5.63
CA ILE A 350 10.37 -3.88 -4.45
C ILE A 350 9.50 -5.13 -4.60
N HIS A 351 8.26 -4.95 -5.08
CA HIS A 351 7.35 -6.07 -5.28
C HIS A 351 7.88 -7.04 -6.33
N PHE A 352 8.34 -6.52 -7.47
CA PHE A 352 8.97 -7.31 -8.53
C PHE A 352 10.20 -8.09 -8.02
N ALA A 353 11.07 -7.42 -7.23
CA ALA A 353 12.26 -8.03 -6.65
C ALA A 353 11.91 -9.14 -5.65
N SER A 354 11.00 -8.87 -4.72
CA SER A 354 10.58 -9.82 -3.69
C SER A 354 10.00 -11.11 -4.27
N ARG A 355 9.23 -11.03 -5.36
CA ARG A 355 8.66 -12.19 -6.05
C ARG A 355 9.72 -13.08 -6.72
N ARG A 356 10.91 -12.55 -6.95
CA ARG A 356 12.04 -13.26 -7.61
C ARG A 356 13.16 -13.63 -6.65
N LYS A 357 12.92 -13.45 -5.34
CA LYS A 357 13.83 -13.89 -4.29
C LYS A 357 14.12 -15.39 -4.43
N GLY A 358 15.39 -15.74 -4.44
CA GLY A 358 15.85 -17.14 -4.61
C GLY A 358 15.93 -17.63 -6.06
N GLN A 359 15.61 -16.79 -7.04
CA GLN A 359 15.88 -17.04 -8.46
C GLN A 359 17.31 -16.60 -8.84
N LYS A 360 17.67 -16.73 -10.14
CA LYS A 360 18.94 -16.21 -10.64
C LYS A 360 19.04 -14.70 -10.34
N ALA A 361 20.19 -14.27 -9.82
CA ALA A 361 20.43 -12.87 -9.50
C ALA A 361 20.16 -11.95 -10.71
N ILE A 362 19.40 -10.90 -10.46
CA ILE A 362 19.12 -9.83 -11.43
C ILE A 362 20.25 -8.80 -11.29
N ALA A 363 20.83 -8.38 -12.42
CA ALA A 363 22.01 -7.50 -12.42
C ALA A 363 21.74 -6.12 -11.80
N ASN A 364 20.55 -5.55 -12.06
CA ASN A 364 20.06 -4.33 -11.43
C ASN A 364 18.53 -4.24 -11.56
N TYR A 365 17.92 -3.35 -10.77
CA TYR A 365 16.46 -3.13 -10.75
C TYR A 365 16.05 -1.79 -11.39
N ARG A 366 16.89 -1.21 -12.26
CA ARG A 366 16.51 -0.01 -13.01
C ARG A 366 15.33 -0.33 -13.94
N LEU A 367 14.42 0.62 -14.09
CA LEU A 367 13.18 0.45 -14.86
C LEU A 367 13.44 0.05 -16.32
N ASP A 368 14.41 0.69 -16.98
CA ASP A 368 14.81 0.39 -18.36
C ASP A 368 15.32 -1.04 -18.52
N TYR A 369 16.19 -1.49 -17.60
CA TYR A 369 16.75 -2.84 -17.64
C TYR A 369 15.65 -3.91 -17.38
N ILE A 370 14.81 -3.69 -16.37
CA ILE A 370 13.73 -4.64 -16.06
C ILE A 370 12.68 -4.64 -17.18
N GLY A 371 12.34 -3.48 -17.73
CA GLY A 371 11.44 -3.38 -18.89
C GLY A 371 11.96 -4.16 -20.08
N GLU A 372 13.26 -4.02 -20.39
CA GLU A 372 13.90 -4.74 -21.50
C GLU A 372 13.83 -6.27 -21.30
N ILE A 373 14.33 -6.76 -20.17
CA ILE A 373 14.43 -8.21 -19.94
C ILE A 373 13.07 -8.89 -19.72
N THR A 374 12.05 -8.14 -19.27
CA THR A 374 10.74 -8.67 -18.93
C THR A 374 9.76 -8.61 -20.10
N CYS A 375 9.65 -7.48 -20.73
CA CYS A 375 8.64 -7.22 -21.76
C CYS A 375 9.22 -6.68 -23.09
N GLY A 376 10.51 -6.49 -23.19
CA GLY A 376 11.17 -5.95 -24.40
C GLY A 376 10.95 -4.45 -24.61
N VAL A 377 10.53 -3.73 -23.58
CA VAL A 377 10.23 -2.29 -23.62
C VAL A 377 11.28 -1.53 -22.83
N LYS A 378 11.80 -0.46 -23.40
CA LYS A 378 12.82 0.39 -22.76
C LYS A 378 12.30 1.80 -22.52
N LYS A 379 12.97 2.52 -21.62
CA LYS A 379 12.83 3.97 -21.50
C LYS A 379 13.22 4.65 -22.81
N LEU A 380 12.73 5.86 -22.99
CA LEU A 380 13.13 6.70 -24.12
C LEU A 380 14.62 7.06 -24.02
N ASP A 381 15.38 6.82 -25.09
CA ASP A 381 16.77 7.28 -25.19
C ASP A 381 16.81 8.73 -25.71
N TYR A 382 17.32 9.63 -24.87
CA TYR A 382 17.53 11.05 -25.16
C TYR A 382 19.02 11.44 -25.28
N SER A 383 19.93 10.46 -25.27
CA SER A 383 21.39 10.68 -25.26
C SER A 383 21.88 11.49 -26.51
N HIS A 384 21.12 11.43 -27.59
CA HIS A 384 21.40 12.22 -28.83
C HIS A 384 21.06 13.72 -28.68
N ILE A 385 20.29 14.10 -27.62
CA ILE A 385 19.93 15.50 -27.34
C ILE A 385 20.80 16.04 -26.20
N THR A 386 20.94 15.27 -25.13
CA THR A 386 21.72 15.68 -23.95
C THR A 386 22.15 14.47 -23.11
N ASN A 387 23.27 14.66 -22.38
CA ASN A 387 23.77 13.66 -21.43
C ASN A 387 23.16 13.79 -20.02
N LYS A 388 22.39 14.85 -19.76
CA LYS A 388 21.78 15.11 -18.44
C LYS A 388 20.28 15.27 -18.59
N LEU A 389 19.52 14.48 -17.84
CA LEU A 389 18.06 14.57 -17.80
C LEU A 389 17.58 15.97 -17.39
N ALA A 390 18.27 16.63 -16.47
CA ALA A 390 17.96 18.00 -16.03
C ALA A 390 17.91 19.03 -17.16
N ASP A 391 18.74 18.85 -18.22
CA ASP A 391 18.76 19.75 -19.35
C ASP A 391 17.65 19.48 -20.38
N LEU A 392 17.08 18.26 -20.35
CA LEU A 392 16.18 17.80 -21.41
C LEU A 392 14.95 18.71 -21.58
N PRO A 393 14.24 19.15 -20.52
CA PRO A 393 13.07 20.02 -20.67
C PRO A 393 13.40 21.35 -21.36
N TYR A 394 14.67 21.82 -21.25
CA TYR A 394 15.14 23.10 -21.83
C TYR A 394 15.73 22.95 -23.22
N LYS A 395 16.05 21.73 -23.68
CA LYS A 395 16.56 21.46 -25.01
C LYS A 395 15.51 20.90 -25.95
N ASP A 396 14.65 20.00 -25.44
CA ASP A 396 13.56 19.40 -26.20
C ASP A 396 12.44 18.99 -25.22
N TYR A 397 11.47 19.88 -25.02
CA TYR A 397 10.39 19.70 -24.07
C TYR A 397 9.42 18.57 -24.49
N GLU A 398 9.19 18.39 -25.81
CA GLU A 398 8.36 17.28 -26.30
C GLU A 398 8.99 15.94 -25.93
N THR A 399 10.27 15.76 -26.16
CA THR A 399 10.99 14.53 -25.78
C THR A 399 10.98 14.33 -24.27
N PHE A 400 11.10 15.39 -23.48
CA PHE A 400 10.98 15.30 -22.00
C PHE A 400 9.60 14.78 -21.55
N VAL A 401 8.51 15.33 -22.10
CA VAL A 401 7.15 14.86 -21.78
C VAL A 401 6.95 13.40 -22.22
N PHE A 402 7.44 13.04 -23.41
CA PHE A 402 7.36 11.67 -23.89
C PHE A 402 8.19 10.70 -23.04
N TYR A 403 9.32 11.16 -22.49
CA TYR A 403 10.14 10.39 -21.56
C TYR A 403 9.35 10.07 -20.29
N ASN A 404 8.77 11.06 -19.61
CA ASN A 404 7.97 10.84 -18.39
C ASN A 404 6.74 9.93 -18.65
N ILE A 405 6.05 10.10 -19.79
CA ILE A 405 4.96 9.20 -20.20
C ILE A 405 5.48 7.78 -20.40
N MET A 406 6.64 7.63 -21.03
CA MET A 406 7.20 6.32 -21.34
C MET A 406 7.60 5.55 -20.07
N ASP A 407 8.02 6.22 -19.01
CA ASP A 407 8.34 5.58 -17.74
C ASP A 407 7.12 4.88 -17.13
N THR A 408 5.95 5.51 -17.15
CA THR A 408 4.71 4.85 -16.70
C THR A 408 4.24 3.75 -17.67
N ILE A 409 4.46 3.90 -18.98
CA ILE A 409 4.17 2.84 -19.96
C ILE A 409 5.04 1.60 -19.73
N VAL A 410 6.33 1.77 -19.41
CA VAL A 410 7.21 0.63 -19.06
C VAL A 410 6.71 -0.08 -17.82
N GLN A 411 6.36 0.66 -16.76
CA GLN A 411 5.76 0.12 -15.53
C GLN A 411 4.50 -0.70 -15.84
N TYR A 412 3.59 -0.14 -16.64
CA TYR A 412 2.36 -0.80 -17.09
C TYR A 412 2.65 -2.10 -17.86
N CYS A 413 3.58 -2.06 -18.83
CA CYS A 413 3.94 -3.24 -19.63
C CYS A 413 4.58 -4.36 -18.80
N ILE A 414 5.43 -4.01 -17.82
CA ILE A 414 6.00 -4.98 -16.87
C ILE A 414 4.86 -5.68 -16.13
N GLU A 415 3.96 -4.92 -15.49
CA GLU A 415 2.86 -5.51 -14.72
C GLU A 415 1.91 -6.34 -15.60
N PHE A 416 1.58 -5.84 -16.79
CA PHE A 416 0.77 -6.57 -17.75
C PHE A 416 1.39 -7.93 -18.11
N LYS A 417 2.72 -8.01 -18.19
CA LYS A 417 3.45 -9.24 -18.51
C LYS A 417 3.54 -10.22 -17.36
N VAL A 418 3.80 -9.72 -16.13
CA VAL A 418 4.13 -10.58 -14.97
C VAL A 418 2.94 -10.86 -14.07
N ASN A 419 1.95 -9.95 -14.02
CA ASN A 419 0.77 -10.02 -13.13
C ASN A 419 1.14 -10.23 -11.65
N ASP A 420 2.25 -9.67 -11.21
CA ASP A 420 2.73 -9.85 -9.84
C ASP A 420 1.77 -9.23 -8.82
N ILE A 421 1.20 -8.09 -9.17
CA ILE A 421 0.25 -7.35 -8.31
C ILE A 421 -1.09 -8.08 -8.20
N ASP A 422 -1.59 -8.67 -9.28
CA ASP A 422 -2.82 -9.49 -9.24
C ASP A 422 -2.63 -10.68 -8.29
N SER A 423 -1.46 -11.31 -8.32
CA SER A 423 -1.10 -12.39 -7.41
C SER A 423 -1.01 -11.93 -5.95
N ALA A 424 -0.41 -10.76 -5.71
CA ALA A 424 -0.32 -10.17 -4.38
C ALA A 424 -1.69 -9.82 -3.80
N TYR A 425 -2.54 -9.20 -4.61
CA TYR A 425 -3.91 -8.84 -4.27
C TYR A 425 -4.71 -10.08 -3.85
N ASN A 426 -4.62 -11.16 -4.64
CA ASN A 426 -5.28 -12.41 -4.32
C ASN A 426 -4.78 -13.00 -2.98
N ASN A 427 -3.47 -12.98 -2.75
CA ASN A 427 -2.89 -13.47 -1.48
C ASN A 427 -3.37 -12.64 -0.28
N VAL A 428 -3.45 -11.30 -0.39
CA VAL A 428 -3.96 -10.43 0.67
C VAL A 428 -5.39 -10.81 1.06
N LEU A 429 -6.25 -11.07 0.08
CA LEU A 429 -7.64 -11.45 0.32
C LEU A 429 -7.77 -12.89 0.88
N LEU A 430 -7.06 -13.85 0.29
CA LEU A 430 -7.14 -15.26 0.70
C LEU A 430 -6.55 -15.51 2.07
N ASP A 431 -5.44 -14.85 2.39
CA ASP A 431 -4.65 -15.12 3.58
C ASP A 431 -4.91 -14.14 4.72
N ASN A 432 -5.89 -13.24 4.57
CA ASN A 432 -6.20 -12.19 5.56
C ASN A 432 -4.97 -11.37 5.98
N THR A 433 -4.03 -11.14 5.06
CA THR A 433 -2.78 -10.45 5.33
C THR A 433 -2.88 -8.99 4.92
N ARG A 434 -2.38 -8.08 5.76
CA ARG A 434 -2.33 -6.66 5.43
C ARG A 434 -1.19 -6.36 4.44
N TRP A 435 -1.36 -5.35 3.61
CA TRP A 435 -0.39 -4.93 2.59
C TRP A 435 0.99 -4.60 3.16
N SER A 436 1.06 -3.98 4.33
CA SER A 436 2.33 -3.66 5.00
C SER A 436 3.15 -4.89 5.43
N LYS A 437 2.60 -6.10 5.32
CA LYS A 437 3.25 -7.37 5.70
C LYS A 437 3.28 -8.41 4.59
N ILE A 438 2.92 -8.01 3.37
CA ILE A 438 2.84 -8.94 2.22
C ILE A 438 4.17 -9.65 1.91
N TYR A 439 5.33 -9.04 2.27
CA TYR A 439 6.65 -9.63 2.09
C TYR A 439 7.13 -10.41 3.33
N ARG A 440 6.36 -10.43 4.42
CA ARG A 440 6.69 -11.14 5.67
C ARG A 440 6.08 -12.54 5.67
N GLN A 441 6.84 -13.53 5.16
CA GLN A 441 6.36 -14.93 5.03
C GLN A 441 5.79 -15.49 6.33
N THR A 442 6.41 -15.22 7.47
CA THR A 442 5.95 -15.72 8.78
C THR A 442 4.54 -15.19 9.14
N VAL A 443 4.26 -13.91 8.86
CA VAL A 443 2.94 -13.31 9.12
C VAL A 443 1.90 -13.90 8.16
N TYR A 444 2.21 -13.93 6.89
CA TYR A 444 1.38 -14.48 5.84
C TYR A 444 1.01 -15.96 6.12
N LEU A 445 1.99 -16.82 6.41
CA LEU A 445 1.76 -18.24 6.70
C LEU A 445 0.92 -18.42 7.97
N LYS A 446 1.17 -17.62 9.00
CA LYS A 446 0.38 -17.65 10.23
C LYS A 446 -1.09 -17.28 9.99
N ASN A 447 -1.35 -16.19 9.26
CA ASN A 447 -2.71 -15.76 8.97
C ASN A 447 -3.46 -16.79 8.11
N ARG A 448 -2.79 -17.36 7.13
CA ARG A 448 -3.33 -18.45 6.31
C ARG A 448 -3.64 -19.70 7.14
N ALA A 449 -2.72 -20.08 8.03
CA ALA A 449 -2.93 -21.18 8.95
C ALA A 449 -4.13 -20.90 9.85
N ALA A 450 -4.23 -19.71 10.46
CA ALA A 450 -5.35 -19.35 11.31
C ALA A 450 -6.71 -19.54 10.61
N LYS A 451 -6.82 -19.04 9.37
CA LYS A 451 -8.04 -19.20 8.56
C LYS A 451 -8.32 -20.66 8.23
N SER A 452 -7.29 -21.43 7.83
CA SER A 452 -7.43 -22.83 7.46
C SER A 452 -7.87 -23.67 8.66
N TYR A 453 -7.21 -23.52 9.79
CA TYR A 453 -7.55 -24.25 11.03
C TYR A 453 -8.96 -23.89 11.49
N TYR A 454 -9.35 -22.61 11.44
CA TYR A 454 -10.70 -22.19 11.76
C TYR A 454 -11.77 -22.92 10.93
N ASN A 455 -11.54 -23.07 9.63
CA ASN A 455 -12.46 -23.77 8.74
C ASN A 455 -12.56 -25.28 9.06
N TYR A 456 -11.51 -25.86 9.65
CA TYR A 456 -11.52 -27.25 10.13
C TYR A 456 -11.99 -27.40 11.59
N GLY A 457 -12.54 -26.36 12.20
CA GLY A 457 -13.04 -26.44 13.56
C GLY A 457 -11.95 -26.35 14.63
N MET A 458 -10.84 -25.65 14.35
CA MET A 458 -9.70 -25.51 15.24
C MET A 458 -9.25 -24.05 15.35
N PHE A 459 -8.57 -23.71 16.43
CA PHE A 459 -7.85 -22.44 16.61
C PHE A 459 -6.36 -22.71 16.71
N ILE A 460 -5.54 -21.90 16.03
CA ILE A 460 -4.09 -22.01 16.14
C ILE A 460 -3.58 -21.40 17.44
N GLY A 461 -2.53 -22.00 17.99
CA GLY A 461 -1.81 -21.44 19.11
C GLY A 461 -1.05 -20.17 18.78
N ASN A 462 -0.60 -19.48 19.82
CA ASN A 462 0.29 -18.34 19.67
C ASN A 462 1.67 -18.80 19.19
N SER A 463 2.42 -17.88 18.56
CA SER A 463 3.77 -18.18 18.11
C SER A 463 4.67 -18.52 19.30
N THR A 464 5.43 -19.61 19.19
CA THR A 464 6.41 -20.00 20.22
C THR A 464 7.57 -19.00 20.27
N ASN A 465 8.12 -18.78 21.47
CA ASN A 465 9.36 -18.02 21.58
C ASN A 465 10.52 -18.92 21.16
N GLN A 466 11.27 -18.53 20.14
CA GLN A 466 12.47 -19.26 19.68
C GLN A 466 13.57 -19.38 20.76
N ASN A 467 13.46 -18.61 21.85
CA ASN A 467 14.36 -18.66 23.00
C ASN A 467 13.84 -19.52 24.17
N ASN A 468 12.79 -20.30 23.96
CA ASN A 468 12.38 -21.23 24.99
C ASN A 468 13.32 -22.45 24.98
N PRO A 469 14.17 -22.65 26.00
CA PRO A 469 15.18 -23.72 26.03
C PRO A 469 14.60 -25.13 26.06
N GLU A 470 13.29 -25.28 26.23
CA GLU A 470 12.60 -26.58 26.26
C GLU A 470 12.06 -27.02 24.87
N VAL A 471 12.28 -26.25 23.82
CA VAL A 471 11.79 -26.54 22.46
C VAL A 471 12.94 -26.75 21.44
N ASN A 472 14.17 -26.98 21.92
CA ASN A 472 15.31 -27.35 21.07
C ASN A 472 15.66 -28.85 21.22
#